data_0bade637e326f729f7d6b8f07aa297f7
#
_entry.id   0bade637e326f729f7d6b8f07aa297f7
#
_cell.length_a   1.000
_cell.length_b   1.000
_cell.length_c   1.000
_cell.angle_alpha   90.00
_cell.angle_beta   90.00
_cell.angle_gamma   90.00
#
_symmetry.space_group_name_H-M   'P 1'
#
loop_
_entity.id
_entity.type
_entity.pdbx_description
1 polymer ?
#
loop_
_entity_poly.entity_id
_entity_poly.type
_entity_poly.pdbx_seq_one_letter_code
_entity_poly.pdbx_strand_id
1 'polypeptide(L)'
;LEDFTLSRSADEAEQLLGCWSALWHPTLLDEAQAVPTWESAENPPQATEKCLFTIPDCSGELLPVDWVDNAKTLGAAVLPPIQDRRAMVDAALKTTDAGQHNVDPDLVADFHALGYAYLVVELLTRQLRYMSNLDEASFKSSVLLAAKEAVTGDIEAAKTQLQSAFDLLHESREYFYPVEAHLLDLTLVAPTTLGGSVRSELAGQFPSNLLVTAEVIQRMAQEEPSSLEALAEALANKRAALVGGALTERELPLLTPEAILHDLSRGIETYEKLLQARPTVFGRRRFGLTPLLPGILKKLGFKGVLHCTLDDGRFPTGNQSRIQWEGIDATVLETVGRVPIDVSRADAFLRLSERLGDAMDLDHVATIVLAHWPGQSSPWYEDLRR
;
A
#
# COMPACT_ATOMS: atom_id res chain seq x y z
N LEU A 1 -15.00 0.97 14.10
CA LEU A 1 -13.92 0.08 13.61
C LEU A 1 -14.45 -1.22 12.98
N GLU A 2 -15.56 -1.78 13.45
CA GLU A 2 -16.10 -3.03 12.88
C GLU A 2 -16.35 -2.94 11.39
N ASP A 3 -16.83 -1.82 10.91
CA ASP A 3 -17.07 -1.59 9.48
C ASP A 3 -15.80 -1.73 8.63
N PHE A 4 -14.63 -1.40 9.18
CA PHE A 4 -13.34 -1.54 8.50
C PHE A 4 -12.79 -2.98 8.49
N THR A 5 -13.36 -3.88 9.27
CA THR A 5 -12.92 -5.29 9.35
C THR A 5 -13.84 -6.25 8.59
N LEU A 6 -15.00 -5.78 8.14
CA LEU A 6 -15.94 -6.59 7.37
C LEU A 6 -15.47 -6.77 5.93
N SER A 7 -15.83 -7.92 5.35
CA SER A 7 -15.61 -8.14 3.91
C SER A 7 -16.55 -7.20 3.13
N ARG A 8 -15.96 -6.27 2.37
CA ARG A 8 -16.65 -5.27 1.56
C ARG A 8 -16.33 -5.47 0.08
N SER A 9 -17.22 -5.00 -0.78
CA SER A 9 -16.89 -4.80 -2.19
C SER A 9 -15.84 -3.69 -2.34
N ALA A 10 -15.17 -3.64 -3.50
CA ALA A 10 -14.17 -2.59 -3.75
C ALA A 10 -14.80 -1.19 -3.67
N ASP A 11 -16.01 -1.02 -4.20
CA ASP A 11 -16.73 0.26 -4.22
C ASP A 11 -17.13 0.72 -2.81
N GLU A 12 -17.63 -0.19 -1.96
CA GLU A 12 -17.95 0.12 -0.55
C GLU A 12 -16.69 0.47 0.24
N ALA A 13 -15.59 -0.25 0.00
CA ALA A 13 -14.32 0.02 0.64
C ALA A 13 -13.74 1.39 0.22
N GLU A 14 -13.81 1.72 -1.06
CA GLU A 14 -13.36 3.02 -1.58
C GLU A 14 -14.14 4.17 -0.94
N GLN A 15 -15.46 4.03 -0.85
CA GLN A 15 -16.32 5.02 -0.22
C GLN A 15 -16.03 5.16 1.28
N LEU A 16 -15.87 4.03 2.00
CA LEU A 16 -15.54 4.03 3.42
C LEU A 16 -14.19 4.72 3.70
N LEU A 17 -13.17 4.39 2.92
CA LEU A 17 -11.84 5.01 3.05
C LEU A 17 -11.84 6.47 2.58
N GLY A 18 -12.65 6.82 1.58
CA GLY A 18 -12.86 8.20 1.16
C GLY A 18 -13.51 9.05 2.26
N CYS A 19 -14.53 8.52 2.91
CA CYS A 19 -15.17 9.15 4.08
C CYS A 19 -14.18 9.39 5.22
N TRP A 20 -13.33 8.39 5.52
CA TRP A 20 -12.31 8.51 6.56
C TRP A 20 -11.26 9.57 6.22
N SER A 21 -10.66 9.47 5.02
CA SER A 21 -9.58 10.37 4.63
C SER A 21 -10.02 11.83 4.53
N ALA A 22 -11.25 12.09 4.08
CA ALA A 22 -11.75 13.45 3.95
C ALA A 22 -11.70 14.23 5.28
N LEU A 23 -11.98 13.55 6.38
CA LEU A 23 -11.96 14.16 7.72
C LEU A 23 -10.55 14.51 8.21
N TRP A 24 -9.51 13.97 7.59
CA TRP A 24 -8.11 14.27 7.92
C TRP A 24 -7.54 15.48 7.16
N HIS A 25 -8.36 16.20 6.42
CA HIS A 25 -7.91 17.45 5.80
C HIS A 25 -7.55 18.48 6.88
N PRO A 26 -6.35 19.11 6.84
CA PRO A 26 -5.87 20.00 7.92
C PRO A 26 -6.82 21.14 8.25
N THR A 27 -7.50 21.71 7.26
CA THR A 27 -8.48 22.77 7.50
C THR A 27 -9.67 22.29 8.33
N LEU A 28 -10.14 21.06 8.13
CA LEU A 28 -11.22 20.47 8.92
C LEU A 28 -10.77 20.15 10.35
N LEU A 29 -9.53 19.65 10.51
CA LEU A 29 -8.94 19.39 11.82
C LEU A 29 -8.78 20.67 12.64
N ASP A 30 -8.31 21.75 12.01
CA ASP A 30 -8.14 23.05 12.67
C ASP A 30 -9.49 23.66 13.06
N GLU A 31 -10.52 23.58 12.20
CA GLU A 31 -11.85 24.05 12.54
C GLU A 31 -12.52 23.23 13.65
N ALA A 32 -12.45 21.91 13.55
CA ALA A 32 -13.07 21.01 14.50
C ALA A 32 -12.35 21.00 15.86
N GLN A 33 -11.06 21.38 15.91
CA GLN A 33 -10.19 21.23 17.09
C GLN A 33 -10.24 19.82 17.69
N ALA A 34 -10.44 18.82 16.81
CA ALA A 34 -10.58 17.42 17.18
C ALA A 34 -10.04 16.50 16.08
N VAL A 35 -9.51 15.35 16.48
CA VAL A 35 -9.13 14.28 15.57
C VAL A 35 -10.39 13.46 15.21
N PRO A 36 -10.55 13.02 13.96
CA PRO A 36 -11.68 12.21 13.54
C PRO A 36 -11.85 10.93 14.37
N THR A 37 -13.08 10.59 14.63
CA THR A 37 -13.47 9.35 15.30
C THR A 37 -14.44 8.58 14.42
N TRP A 38 -14.57 7.27 14.66
CA TRP A 38 -15.59 6.42 14.06
C TRP A 38 -16.63 6.07 15.11
N GLU A 39 -17.87 6.17 14.71
CA GLU A 39 -19.01 5.89 15.57
C GLU A 39 -19.84 4.73 15.00
N SER A 40 -20.61 4.06 15.85
CA SER A 40 -21.49 2.99 15.39
C SER A 40 -22.72 3.57 14.70
N ALA A 41 -23.00 3.10 13.48
CA ALA A 41 -24.21 3.50 12.76
C ALA A 41 -25.50 3.04 13.47
N GLU A 42 -25.48 1.92 14.19
CA GLU A 42 -26.64 1.44 14.97
C GLU A 42 -26.93 2.32 16.22
N ASN A 43 -25.87 2.90 16.79
CA ASN A 43 -25.97 3.78 17.96
C ASN A 43 -25.19 5.08 17.70
N PRO A 44 -25.62 5.90 16.75
CA PRO A 44 -24.92 7.11 16.37
C PRO A 44 -24.91 8.13 17.50
N PRO A 45 -23.88 8.99 17.59
CA PRO A 45 -23.77 10.00 18.63
C PRO A 45 -24.86 11.06 18.48
N GLN A 46 -25.06 11.83 19.55
CA GLN A 46 -25.91 12.99 19.49
C GLN A 46 -25.25 14.10 18.66
N ALA A 47 -25.90 14.50 17.59
CA ALA A 47 -25.39 15.55 16.70
C ALA A 47 -25.46 16.94 17.38
N THR A 48 -24.48 17.78 17.07
CA THR A 48 -24.43 19.20 17.50
C THR A 48 -24.06 20.09 16.29
N GLU A 49 -24.25 21.39 16.40
CA GLU A 49 -23.98 22.38 15.35
C GLU A 49 -22.53 22.35 14.81
N LYS A 50 -21.58 21.79 15.56
CA LYS A 50 -20.16 21.74 15.19
C LYS A 50 -19.71 20.37 14.66
N CYS A 51 -20.62 19.43 14.44
CA CYS A 51 -20.31 18.10 13.97
C CYS A 51 -20.37 18.03 12.45
N LEU A 52 -19.36 17.37 11.86
CA LEU A 52 -19.37 16.93 10.48
C LEU A 52 -19.40 15.40 10.45
N PHE A 53 -20.41 14.84 9.80
CA PHE A 53 -20.55 13.40 9.62
C PHE A 53 -20.39 13.02 8.15
N THR A 54 -19.55 12.04 7.89
CA THR A 54 -19.43 11.36 6.59
C THR A 54 -20.05 9.96 6.75
N ILE A 55 -21.05 9.64 5.95
CA ILE A 55 -21.81 8.40 6.08
C ILE A 55 -21.64 7.60 4.77
N PRO A 56 -20.87 6.48 4.77
CA PRO A 56 -20.82 5.60 3.61
C PRO A 56 -22.15 4.84 3.43
N ASP A 57 -22.46 4.45 2.19
CA ASP A 57 -23.71 3.73 1.87
C ASP A 57 -23.91 2.48 2.73
N CYS A 58 -22.83 1.73 2.92
CA CYS A 58 -22.86 0.49 3.70
C CYS A 58 -23.24 0.69 5.18
N SER A 59 -23.14 1.92 5.71
CA SER A 59 -23.54 2.26 7.08
C SER A 59 -24.88 3.00 7.11
N GLY A 60 -25.30 3.58 6.00
CA GLY A 60 -26.54 4.38 5.91
C GLY A 60 -27.81 3.61 6.27
N GLU A 61 -27.90 2.35 5.87
CA GLU A 61 -29.05 1.48 6.16
C GLU A 61 -29.15 1.07 7.64
N LEU A 62 -28.06 1.19 8.40
CA LEU A 62 -28.00 0.85 9.82
C LEU A 62 -28.38 2.03 10.73
N LEU A 63 -28.47 3.23 10.18
CA LEU A 63 -28.83 4.42 10.94
C LEU A 63 -30.32 4.40 11.32
N PRO A 64 -30.70 4.93 12.51
CA PRO A 64 -32.09 5.17 12.85
C PRO A 64 -32.78 6.08 11.81
N VAL A 65 -34.01 5.75 11.44
CA VAL A 65 -34.76 6.35 10.31
C VAL A 65 -34.73 7.87 10.28
N ASP A 66 -34.85 8.53 11.44
CA ASP A 66 -34.94 10.00 11.52
C ASP A 66 -33.61 10.65 11.94
N TRP A 67 -32.52 9.88 12.09
CA TRP A 67 -31.29 10.42 12.66
C TRP A 67 -30.64 11.51 11.81
N VAL A 68 -30.56 11.31 10.48
CA VAL A 68 -29.96 12.28 9.55
C VAL A 68 -30.69 13.59 9.55
N ASP A 69 -32.04 13.54 9.52
CA ASP A 69 -32.88 14.75 9.51
C ASP A 69 -32.81 15.49 10.85
N ASN A 70 -32.79 14.75 11.97
CA ASN A 70 -32.58 15.31 13.30
C ASN A 70 -31.20 15.98 13.43
N ALA A 71 -30.12 15.31 12.93
CA ALA A 71 -28.77 15.85 12.95
C ALA A 71 -28.69 17.18 12.18
N LYS A 72 -29.26 17.23 10.96
CA LYS A 72 -29.33 18.46 10.16
C LYS A 72 -30.15 19.56 10.84
N THR A 73 -31.25 19.20 11.49
CA THR A 73 -32.09 20.16 12.24
C THR A 73 -31.34 20.77 13.42
N LEU A 74 -30.42 20.01 14.03
CA LEU A 74 -29.54 20.46 15.11
C LEU A 74 -28.31 21.23 14.61
N GLY A 75 -28.18 21.44 13.28
CA GLY A 75 -27.11 22.23 12.68
C GLY A 75 -25.86 21.42 12.33
N ALA A 76 -25.89 20.09 12.48
CA ALA A 76 -24.75 19.25 12.04
C ALA A 76 -24.67 19.17 10.52
N ALA A 77 -23.46 19.17 10.01
CA ALA A 77 -23.17 18.89 8.61
C ALA A 77 -23.16 17.38 8.38
N VAL A 78 -24.00 16.90 7.48
CA VAL A 78 -24.06 15.47 7.11
C VAL A 78 -23.82 15.35 5.61
N LEU A 79 -22.71 14.74 5.22
CA LEU A 79 -22.37 14.51 3.84
C LEU A 79 -23.03 13.22 3.32
N PRO A 80 -23.59 13.28 2.11
CA PRO A 80 -24.08 12.08 1.44
C PRO A 80 -22.89 11.18 1.08
N PRO A 81 -23.14 9.88 0.80
CA PRO A 81 -22.11 9.00 0.29
C PRO A 81 -21.59 9.48 -1.08
N ILE A 82 -20.29 9.65 -1.19
CA ILE A 82 -19.58 10.05 -2.40
C ILE A 82 -18.46 9.04 -2.64
N GLN A 83 -18.40 8.46 -3.83
CA GLN A 83 -17.47 7.40 -4.12
C GLN A 83 -16.04 7.91 -4.34
N ASP A 84 -15.92 8.99 -5.10
CA ASP A 84 -14.62 9.60 -5.37
C ASP A 84 -14.10 10.37 -4.15
N ARG A 85 -12.92 9.99 -3.68
CA ARG A 85 -12.26 10.60 -2.51
C ARG A 85 -12.08 12.12 -2.66
N ARG A 86 -11.66 12.60 -3.84
CA ARG A 86 -11.43 14.02 -4.07
C ARG A 86 -12.73 14.80 -3.98
N ALA A 87 -13.79 14.26 -4.60
CA ALA A 87 -15.11 14.85 -4.51
C ALA A 87 -15.65 14.86 -3.07
N MET A 88 -15.33 13.84 -2.25
CA MET A 88 -15.68 13.80 -0.83
C MET A 88 -14.96 14.91 -0.04
N VAL A 89 -13.65 15.07 -0.25
CA VAL A 89 -12.87 16.15 0.39
C VAL A 89 -13.42 17.53 0.00
N ASP A 90 -13.67 17.75 -1.29
CA ASP A 90 -14.24 19.02 -1.79
C ASP A 90 -15.63 19.30 -1.20
N ALA A 91 -16.46 18.28 -1.05
CA ALA A 91 -17.78 18.40 -0.43
C ALA A 91 -17.67 18.75 1.06
N ALA A 92 -16.75 18.10 1.79
CA ALA A 92 -16.51 18.39 3.21
C ALA A 92 -16.07 19.84 3.41
N LEU A 93 -15.10 20.31 2.65
CA LEU A 93 -14.59 21.68 2.71
C LEU A 93 -15.66 22.74 2.36
N LYS A 94 -16.53 22.46 1.39
CA LYS A 94 -17.63 23.36 1.03
C LYS A 94 -18.72 23.44 2.08
N THR A 95 -18.99 22.32 2.74
CA THR A 95 -20.07 22.25 3.73
C THR A 95 -19.72 22.97 5.03
N THR A 96 -18.44 23.08 5.34
CA THR A 96 -17.91 23.72 6.55
C THR A 96 -17.40 25.13 6.30
N ASP A 97 -17.57 25.70 5.08
CA ASP A 97 -16.95 26.96 4.68
C ASP A 97 -15.40 27.00 4.81
N ALA A 98 -14.80 25.83 5.06
CA ALA A 98 -13.36 25.64 5.27
C ALA A 98 -12.55 25.83 3.96
N GLY A 99 -13.19 25.90 2.81
CA GLY A 99 -12.56 25.98 1.50
C GLY A 99 -11.84 27.31 1.17
N GLN A 100 -11.76 28.24 2.14
CA GLN A 100 -11.06 29.52 1.96
C GLN A 100 -9.54 29.44 2.17
N HIS A 101 -9.04 28.37 2.78
CA HIS A 101 -7.62 28.19 3.06
C HIS A 101 -6.96 27.35 1.96
N ASN A 102 -5.93 27.92 1.36
CA ASN A 102 -5.13 27.22 0.34
C ASN A 102 -3.95 26.51 1.03
N VAL A 103 -4.17 25.29 1.48
CA VAL A 103 -3.12 24.45 2.09
C VAL A 103 -2.32 23.76 0.99
N ASP A 104 -1.02 23.60 1.19
CA ASP A 104 -0.12 22.90 0.28
C ASP A 104 -0.62 21.46 0.02
N PRO A 105 -0.82 21.04 -1.24
CA PRO A 105 -1.34 19.71 -1.57
C PRO A 105 -0.48 18.56 -1.04
N ASP A 106 0.86 18.73 -0.99
CA ASP A 106 1.75 17.70 -0.44
C ASP A 106 1.54 17.55 1.06
N LEU A 107 1.32 18.66 1.77
CA LEU A 107 1.02 18.62 3.18
C LEU A 107 -0.36 17.98 3.46
N VAL A 108 -1.37 18.26 2.63
CA VAL A 108 -2.67 17.58 2.71
C VAL A 108 -2.50 16.06 2.57
N ALA A 109 -1.67 15.62 1.61
CA ALA A 109 -1.41 14.20 1.44
C ALA A 109 -0.67 13.58 2.65
N ASP A 110 0.21 14.32 3.33
CA ASP A 110 0.86 13.88 4.57
C ASP A 110 -0.16 13.69 5.71
N PHE A 111 -1.17 14.56 5.82
CA PHE A 111 -2.27 14.38 6.76
C PHE A 111 -3.14 13.15 6.44
N HIS A 112 -3.41 12.89 5.17
CA HIS A 112 -4.11 11.67 4.76
C HIS A 112 -3.29 10.43 5.11
N ALA A 113 -1.97 10.45 4.87
CA ALA A 113 -1.06 9.38 5.25
C ALA A 113 -1.09 9.11 6.77
N LEU A 114 -1.05 10.18 7.58
CA LEU A 114 -1.18 10.06 9.04
C LEU A 114 -2.53 9.43 9.44
N GLY A 115 -3.63 9.83 8.81
CA GLY A 115 -4.95 9.27 9.06
C GLY A 115 -5.04 7.77 8.75
N TYR A 116 -4.41 7.33 7.67
CA TYR A 116 -4.30 5.90 7.35
C TYR A 116 -3.37 5.15 8.29
N ALA A 117 -2.23 5.73 8.65
CA ALA A 117 -1.32 5.11 9.62
C ALA A 117 -2.01 4.92 10.98
N TYR A 118 -2.74 5.93 11.44
CA TYR A 118 -3.55 5.84 12.66
C TYR A 118 -4.59 4.73 12.57
N LEU A 119 -5.35 4.65 11.46
CA LEU A 119 -6.35 3.61 11.24
C LEU A 119 -5.72 2.20 11.25
N VAL A 120 -4.57 2.01 10.58
CA VAL A 120 -3.87 0.72 10.56
C VAL A 120 -3.41 0.31 11.96
N VAL A 121 -2.85 1.23 12.74
CA VAL A 121 -2.40 0.95 14.12
C VAL A 121 -3.59 0.53 15.00
N GLU A 122 -4.72 1.23 14.90
CA GLU A 122 -5.93 0.89 15.66
C GLU A 122 -6.53 -0.46 15.24
N LEU A 123 -6.58 -0.75 13.94
CA LEU A 123 -7.06 -2.05 13.44
C LEU A 123 -6.14 -3.19 13.86
N LEU A 124 -4.81 -3.00 13.82
CA LEU A 124 -3.83 -3.98 14.27
C LEU A 124 -3.93 -4.23 15.77
N THR A 125 -4.03 -3.16 16.57
CA THR A 125 -4.20 -3.24 18.03
C THR A 125 -5.42 -4.09 18.38
N ARG A 126 -6.53 -3.88 17.68
CA ARG A 126 -7.75 -4.68 17.84
C ARG A 126 -7.56 -6.13 17.39
N GLN A 127 -6.96 -6.36 16.22
CA GLN A 127 -6.73 -7.71 15.66
C GLN A 127 -5.89 -8.56 16.62
N LEU A 128 -4.83 -8.00 17.16
CA LEU A 128 -3.92 -8.68 18.06
C LEU A 128 -4.40 -8.71 19.52
N ARG A 129 -5.60 -8.17 19.78
CA ARG A 129 -6.25 -8.15 21.11
C ARG A 129 -5.43 -7.48 22.20
N TYR A 130 -4.62 -6.51 21.82
CA TYR A 130 -3.87 -5.67 22.76
C TYR A 130 -4.66 -4.41 23.11
N MET A 131 -4.30 -3.79 24.22
CA MET A 131 -4.78 -2.44 24.53
C MET A 131 -3.92 -1.43 23.78
N SER A 132 -4.52 -0.37 23.27
CA SER A 132 -3.75 0.72 22.68
C SER A 132 -2.81 1.32 23.72
N ASN A 133 -1.57 1.53 23.34
CA ASN A 133 -0.55 2.20 24.17
C ASN A 133 -0.20 3.57 23.60
N LEU A 134 -1.00 4.05 22.67
CA LEU A 134 -0.85 5.38 22.11
C LEU A 134 -1.12 6.43 23.19
N ASP A 135 -0.19 7.37 23.38
CA ASP A 135 -0.48 8.59 24.12
C ASP A 135 -1.42 9.48 23.29
N GLU A 136 -2.73 9.19 23.41
CA GLU A 136 -3.76 9.89 22.65
C GLU A 136 -3.73 11.41 22.87
N ALA A 137 -3.38 11.87 24.06
CA ALA A 137 -3.35 13.30 24.37
C ALA A 137 -2.24 14.01 23.59
N SER A 138 -1.02 13.45 23.63
CA SER A 138 0.12 13.95 22.86
C SER A 138 -0.10 13.83 21.37
N PHE A 139 -0.65 12.70 20.89
CA PHE A 139 -0.96 12.50 19.49
C PHE A 139 -1.97 13.54 18.98
N LYS A 140 -3.12 13.71 19.66
CA LYS A 140 -4.12 14.72 19.30
C LYS A 140 -3.53 16.13 19.30
N SER A 141 -2.72 16.47 20.31
CA SER A 141 -2.05 17.77 20.38
C SER A 141 -1.13 18.01 19.17
N SER A 142 -0.29 17.04 18.81
CA SER A 142 0.62 17.17 17.65
C SER A 142 -0.16 17.30 16.33
N VAL A 143 -1.22 16.52 16.14
CA VAL A 143 -2.08 16.60 14.94
C VAL A 143 -2.74 17.98 14.81
N LEU A 144 -3.33 18.50 15.88
CA LEU A 144 -4.02 19.79 15.85
C LEU A 144 -3.05 20.97 15.68
N LEU A 145 -1.88 20.91 16.31
CA LEU A 145 -0.82 21.91 16.08
C LEU A 145 -0.36 21.87 14.61
N ALA A 146 -0.11 20.68 14.08
CA ALA A 146 0.24 20.53 12.66
C ALA A 146 -0.81 21.14 11.74
N ALA A 147 -2.09 20.85 12.00
CA ALA A 147 -3.20 21.37 11.21
C ALA A 147 -3.28 22.91 11.25
N LYS A 148 -3.11 23.50 12.42
CA LYS A 148 -3.06 24.95 12.61
C LYS A 148 -1.90 25.58 11.82
N GLU A 149 -0.69 25.05 11.95
CA GLU A 149 0.48 25.57 11.22
C GLU A 149 0.31 25.40 9.71
N ALA A 150 -0.30 24.29 9.24
CA ALA A 150 -0.61 24.08 7.84
C ALA A 150 -1.59 25.13 7.28
N VAL A 151 -2.63 25.46 8.05
CA VAL A 151 -3.63 26.50 7.68
C VAL A 151 -3.02 27.90 7.70
N THR A 152 -2.08 28.19 8.60
CA THR A 152 -1.37 29.47 8.64
C THR A 152 -0.25 29.59 7.62
N GLY A 153 0.10 28.51 6.93
CA GLY A 153 1.10 28.45 5.87
C GLY A 153 2.54 28.22 6.33
N ASP A 154 2.75 27.86 7.61
CA ASP A 154 4.07 27.43 8.12
C ASP A 154 4.30 25.94 7.86
N ILE A 155 4.77 25.63 6.63
CA ILE A 155 4.96 24.25 6.16
C ILE A 155 5.99 23.49 7.02
N GLU A 156 7.07 24.14 7.44
CA GLU A 156 8.13 23.46 8.20
C GLU A 156 7.69 23.15 9.64
N ALA A 157 6.97 24.06 10.28
CA ALA A 157 6.39 23.81 11.59
C ALA A 157 5.33 22.68 11.50
N ALA A 158 4.46 22.71 10.48
CA ALA A 158 3.47 21.67 10.25
C ALA A 158 4.13 20.28 10.08
N LYS A 159 5.16 20.16 9.23
CA LYS A 159 5.91 18.91 9.04
C LYS A 159 6.57 18.40 10.33
N THR A 160 7.10 19.30 11.13
CA THR A 160 7.70 18.94 12.42
C THR A 160 6.68 18.32 13.36
N GLN A 161 5.48 18.90 13.45
CA GLN A 161 4.40 18.37 14.28
C GLN A 161 3.81 17.07 13.73
N LEU A 162 3.67 16.94 12.39
CA LEU A 162 3.29 15.69 11.73
C LEU A 162 4.30 14.57 12.04
N GLN A 163 5.60 14.84 11.95
CA GLN A 163 6.63 13.87 12.31
C GLN A 163 6.48 13.42 13.76
N SER A 164 6.22 14.33 14.68
CA SER A 164 5.96 13.99 16.10
C SER A 164 4.74 13.07 16.25
N ALA A 165 3.69 13.28 15.46
CA ALA A 165 2.52 12.40 15.49
C ALA A 165 2.83 11.01 14.92
N PHE A 166 3.60 10.90 13.83
CA PHE A 166 4.08 9.61 13.31
C PHE A 166 4.99 8.90 14.30
N ASP A 167 5.89 9.60 14.97
CA ASP A 167 6.78 9.02 15.97
C ASP A 167 6.01 8.42 17.15
N LEU A 168 4.92 9.07 17.62
CA LEU A 168 4.03 8.53 18.64
C LEU A 168 3.31 7.25 18.19
N LEU A 169 2.86 7.19 16.93
CA LEU A 169 2.30 5.96 16.35
C LEU A 169 3.35 4.85 16.28
N HIS A 170 4.58 5.19 15.91
CA HIS A 170 5.69 4.25 15.86
C HIS A 170 6.04 3.70 17.25
N GLU A 171 6.16 4.54 18.26
CA GLU A 171 6.43 4.15 19.64
C GLU A 171 5.32 3.24 20.19
N SER A 172 4.05 3.55 19.93
CA SER A 172 2.94 2.71 20.37
C SER A 172 3.01 1.31 19.80
N ARG A 173 3.50 1.18 18.56
CA ARG A 173 3.70 -0.10 17.88
C ARG A 173 4.87 -0.88 18.49
N GLU A 174 6.02 -0.27 18.71
CA GLU A 174 7.22 -0.94 19.18
C GLU A 174 7.05 -1.59 20.56
N TYR A 175 6.23 -1.00 21.40
CA TYR A 175 5.97 -1.54 22.74
C TYR A 175 5.28 -2.91 22.72
N PHE A 176 4.40 -3.16 21.75
CA PHE A 176 3.60 -4.39 21.67
C PHE A 176 4.05 -5.34 20.57
N TYR A 177 4.74 -4.83 19.55
CA TYR A 177 5.10 -5.60 18.37
C TYR A 177 6.60 -5.60 18.15
N PRO A 178 7.34 -6.49 18.87
CA PRO A 178 8.78 -6.63 18.64
C PRO A 178 9.10 -7.24 17.26
N VAL A 179 8.10 -7.49 16.44
CA VAL A 179 8.22 -8.05 15.09
C VAL A 179 8.36 -6.93 14.08
N GLU A 180 9.46 -6.95 13.32
CA GLU A 180 9.59 -6.06 12.16
C GLU A 180 8.60 -6.45 11.07
N ALA A 181 7.89 -5.47 10.50
CA ALA A 181 7.01 -5.67 9.37
C ALA A 181 7.57 -4.95 8.12
N HIS A 182 7.79 -5.72 7.06
CA HIS A 182 8.25 -5.20 5.78
C HIS A 182 7.12 -5.23 4.75
N LEU A 183 6.79 -4.07 4.22
CA LEU A 183 5.89 -3.93 3.07
C LEU A 183 6.75 -3.86 1.80
N LEU A 184 6.68 -4.90 0.98
CA LEU A 184 7.41 -4.96 -0.28
C LEU A 184 6.52 -4.47 -1.41
N ASP A 185 6.83 -3.31 -1.94
CA ASP A 185 6.22 -2.81 -3.17
C ASP A 185 6.67 -3.63 -4.38
N LEU A 186 5.74 -4.02 -5.25
CA LEU A 186 6.00 -4.80 -6.45
C LEU A 186 5.20 -4.26 -7.63
N THR A 187 5.90 -3.56 -8.51
CA THR A 187 5.32 -3.06 -9.77
C THR A 187 5.40 -4.15 -10.85
N LEU A 188 4.24 -4.54 -11.37
CA LEU A 188 4.12 -5.56 -12.41
C LEU A 188 4.28 -4.94 -13.79
N VAL A 189 5.29 -5.33 -14.56
CA VAL A 189 5.50 -4.79 -15.91
C VAL A 189 5.12 -5.82 -16.97
N ALA A 190 4.22 -5.43 -17.86
CA ALA A 190 3.72 -6.27 -18.96
C ALA A 190 3.79 -5.52 -20.30
N PRO A 191 3.65 -6.22 -21.43
CA PRO A 191 3.64 -5.58 -22.75
C PRO A 191 2.63 -4.44 -22.91
N THR A 192 1.54 -4.48 -22.17
CA THR A 192 0.48 -3.46 -22.20
C THR A 192 0.77 -2.23 -21.35
N THR A 193 1.82 -2.23 -20.54
CA THR A 193 2.14 -1.14 -19.59
C THR A 193 3.45 -0.40 -19.92
N LEU A 194 4.08 -0.67 -21.06
CA LEU A 194 5.45 -0.20 -21.38
C LEU A 194 5.60 1.31 -21.59
N GLY A 195 4.51 2.03 -21.84
CA GLY A 195 4.54 3.44 -22.23
C GLY A 195 4.59 4.42 -21.05
N GLY A 196 3.71 5.42 -21.12
CA GLY A 196 3.63 6.52 -20.14
C GLY A 196 3.43 6.06 -18.71
N SER A 197 2.69 4.98 -18.49
CA SER A 197 2.43 4.45 -17.14
C SER A 197 3.71 4.04 -16.41
N VAL A 198 4.61 3.29 -17.09
CA VAL A 198 5.92 2.93 -16.51
C VAL A 198 6.78 4.16 -16.27
N ARG A 199 6.81 5.12 -17.20
CA ARG A 199 7.58 6.36 -17.01
C ARG A 199 7.08 7.17 -15.82
N SER A 200 5.76 7.27 -15.66
CA SER A 200 5.16 7.96 -14.51
C SER A 200 5.52 7.26 -13.19
N GLU A 201 5.47 5.93 -13.15
CA GLU A 201 5.87 5.14 -11.98
C GLU A 201 7.34 5.38 -11.60
N LEU A 202 8.25 5.29 -12.59
CA LEU A 202 9.68 5.52 -12.38
C LEU A 202 10.04 6.96 -12.02
N ALA A 203 9.21 7.93 -12.41
CA ALA A 203 9.36 9.33 -12.03
C ALA A 203 8.83 9.65 -10.63
N GLY A 204 8.08 8.73 -10.02
CA GLY A 204 7.52 8.87 -8.68
C GLY A 204 8.58 9.10 -7.59
N GLN A 205 8.17 9.50 -6.41
CA GLN A 205 9.08 9.82 -5.29
C GLN A 205 9.66 8.56 -4.63
N PHE A 206 8.95 7.43 -4.72
CA PHE A 206 9.29 6.19 -4.02
C PHE A 206 10.07 5.21 -4.90
N PRO A 207 11.02 4.45 -4.32
CA PRO A 207 11.68 3.37 -5.04
C PRO A 207 10.70 2.26 -5.42
N SER A 208 10.85 1.65 -6.60
CA SER A 208 9.98 0.59 -7.10
C SER A 208 10.76 -0.71 -7.34
N ASN A 209 10.17 -1.86 -7.00
CA ASN A 209 10.69 -3.18 -7.40
C ASN A 209 9.87 -3.67 -8.61
N LEU A 210 10.52 -3.80 -9.75
CA LEU A 210 9.83 -4.15 -11.01
C LEU A 210 9.92 -5.64 -11.29
N LEU A 211 8.78 -6.32 -11.29
CA LEU A 211 8.67 -7.70 -11.77
C LEU A 211 8.46 -7.69 -13.28
N VAL A 212 9.51 -8.07 -14.00
CA VAL A 212 9.54 -7.96 -15.45
C VAL A 212 10.37 -9.10 -16.04
N THR A 213 9.99 -9.65 -17.20
CA THR A 213 10.79 -10.63 -17.95
C THR A 213 11.72 -9.93 -18.93
N ALA A 214 12.78 -10.61 -19.34
CA ALA A 214 13.72 -10.05 -20.32
C ALA A 214 13.09 -9.83 -21.71
N GLU A 215 12.13 -10.66 -22.11
CA GLU A 215 11.33 -10.46 -23.34
C GLU A 215 10.57 -9.13 -23.31
N VAL A 216 9.97 -8.79 -22.15
CA VAL A 216 9.26 -7.51 -21.97
C VAL A 216 10.25 -6.34 -22.07
N ILE A 217 11.47 -6.48 -21.54
CA ILE A 217 12.55 -5.47 -21.70
C ILE A 217 12.96 -5.33 -23.17
N GLN A 218 13.12 -6.45 -23.91
CA GLN A 218 13.39 -6.39 -25.35
C GLN A 218 12.29 -5.65 -26.12
N ARG A 219 11.05 -5.93 -25.76
CA ARG A 219 9.90 -5.27 -26.36
C ARG A 219 9.86 -3.79 -26.01
N MET A 220 10.15 -3.41 -24.77
CA MET A 220 10.30 -2.03 -24.33
C MET A 220 11.36 -1.29 -25.15
N ALA A 221 12.51 -1.93 -25.42
CA ALA A 221 13.57 -1.35 -26.24
C ALA A 221 13.13 -1.07 -27.70
N GLN A 222 12.20 -1.86 -28.23
CA GLN A 222 11.72 -1.73 -29.61
C GLN A 222 10.54 -0.76 -29.74
N GLU A 223 9.60 -0.83 -28.82
CA GLU A 223 8.32 -0.12 -28.91
C GLU A 223 8.32 1.21 -28.14
N GLU A 224 9.05 1.27 -27.00
CA GLU A 224 9.06 2.41 -26.05
C GLU A 224 10.47 2.72 -25.54
N PRO A 225 11.43 3.13 -26.42
CA PRO A 225 12.82 3.40 -26.02
C PRO A 225 12.98 4.38 -24.87
N SER A 226 12.12 5.41 -24.80
CA SER A 226 12.11 6.39 -23.70
C SER A 226 11.78 5.78 -22.34
N SER A 227 10.99 4.72 -22.31
CA SER A 227 10.70 3.97 -21.07
C SER A 227 11.89 3.12 -20.64
N LEU A 228 12.64 2.57 -21.62
CA LEU A 228 13.89 1.85 -21.34
C LEU A 228 14.95 2.77 -20.76
N GLU A 229 15.12 3.97 -21.33
CA GLU A 229 16.04 5.00 -20.83
C GLU A 229 15.69 5.41 -19.40
N ALA A 230 14.41 5.69 -19.14
CA ALA A 230 13.92 6.04 -17.79
C ALA A 230 14.18 4.90 -16.79
N LEU A 231 13.97 3.64 -17.20
CA LEU A 231 14.26 2.48 -16.36
C LEU A 231 15.76 2.34 -16.09
N ALA A 232 16.61 2.49 -17.09
CA ALA A 232 18.07 2.40 -16.94
C ALA A 232 18.58 3.51 -15.98
N GLU A 233 18.06 4.72 -16.10
CA GLU A 233 18.36 5.83 -15.19
C GLU A 233 17.89 5.55 -13.74
N ALA A 234 16.68 5.05 -13.56
CA ALA A 234 16.15 4.72 -12.24
C ALA A 234 16.97 3.61 -11.56
N LEU A 235 17.42 2.60 -12.31
CA LEU A 235 18.30 1.55 -11.81
C LEU A 235 19.68 2.09 -11.40
N ALA A 236 20.28 2.95 -12.23
CA ALA A 236 21.57 3.59 -11.94
C ALA A 236 21.52 4.43 -10.66
N ASN A 237 20.41 5.14 -10.45
CA ASN A 237 20.16 5.99 -9.29
C ASN A 237 19.62 5.22 -8.06
N LYS A 238 19.51 3.89 -8.14
CA LYS A 238 18.96 3.03 -7.07
C LYS A 238 17.50 3.36 -6.69
N ARG A 239 16.75 3.96 -7.60
CA ARG A 239 15.32 4.25 -7.45
C ARG A 239 14.45 3.10 -7.97
N ALA A 240 15.03 2.15 -8.66
CA ALA A 240 14.37 0.94 -9.09
C ALA A 240 15.25 -0.29 -8.82
N ALA A 241 14.62 -1.44 -8.64
CA ALA A 241 15.27 -2.74 -8.56
C ALA A 241 14.55 -3.73 -9.48
N LEU A 242 15.30 -4.67 -10.03
CA LEU A 242 14.78 -5.71 -10.92
C LEU A 242 14.48 -6.98 -10.13
N VAL A 243 13.27 -7.49 -10.30
CA VAL A 243 12.83 -8.84 -9.91
C VAL A 243 12.51 -9.60 -11.20
N GLY A 244 13.14 -10.75 -11.43
CA GLY A 244 12.96 -11.48 -12.69
C GLY A 244 14.09 -12.45 -12.95
N GLY A 245 14.58 -12.50 -14.19
CA GLY A 245 15.73 -13.31 -14.58
C GLY A 245 15.48 -14.22 -15.78
N ALA A 246 14.26 -14.70 -15.97
CA ALA A 246 13.89 -15.52 -17.13
C ALA A 246 13.81 -14.66 -18.41
N LEU A 247 14.12 -15.26 -19.54
CA LEU A 247 13.82 -14.66 -20.85
C LEU A 247 12.30 -14.56 -21.02
N THR A 248 11.61 -15.67 -20.80
CA THR A 248 10.16 -15.79 -20.90
C THR A 248 9.61 -16.60 -19.71
N GLU A 249 8.36 -16.35 -19.31
CA GLU A 249 7.70 -17.16 -18.29
C GLU A 249 7.10 -18.43 -18.90
N ARG A 250 7.88 -19.50 -18.89
CA ARG A 250 7.47 -20.84 -19.32
C ARG A 250 7.15 -21.73 -18.11
N GLU A 251 6.45 -22.84 -18.35
CA GLU A 251 6.22 -23.88 -17.34
C GLU A 251 7.51 -24.69 -17.11
N LEU A 252 8.33 -24.26 -16.15
CA LEU A 252 9.64 -24.83 -15.87
C LEU A 252 9.65 -26.34 -15.61
N PRO A 253 8.64 -26.93 -14.91
CA PRO A 253 8.58 -28.38 -14.72
C PRO A 253 8.50 -29.21 -16.01
N LEU A 254 8.11 -28.60 -17.12
CA LEU A 254 8.00 -29.23 -18.43
C LEU A 254 9.29 -29.09 -19.26
N LEU A 255 10.28 -28.38 -18.75
CA LEU A 255 11.55 -28.12 -19.45
C LEU A 255 12.67 -29.00 -18.91
N THR A 256 13.65 -29.28 -19.79
CA THR A 256 14.88 -29.91 -19.34
C THR A 256 15.75 -28.92 -18.56
N PRO A 257 16.68 -29.38 -17.69
CA PRO A 257 17.59 -28.50 -16.96
C PRO A 257 18.39 -27.56 -17.86
N GLU A 258 18.82 -28.07 -19.04
CA GLU A 258 19.56 -27.29 -20.04
C GLU A 258 18.68 -26.17 -20.64
N ALA A 259 17.40 -26.46 -20.92
CA ALA A 259 16.44 -25.46 -21.41
C ALA A 259 16.19 -24.37 -20.38
N ILE A 260 16.06 -24.73 -19.10
CA ILE A 260 15.91 -23.79 -18.00
C ILE A 260 17.16 -22.90 -17.89
N LEU A 261 18.35 -23.52 -17.88
CA LEU A 261 19.61 -22.79 -17.79
C LEU A 261 19.78 -21.85 -18.99
N HIS A 262 19.45 -22.30 -20.21
CA HIS A 262 19.52 -21.48 -21.41
C HIS A 262 18.56 -20.28 -21.34
N ASP A 263 17.30 -20.48 -20.94
CA ASP A 263 16.31 -19.41 -20.81
C ASP A 263 16.78 -18.33 -19.78
N LEU A 264 17.23 -18.76 -18.61
CA LEU A 264 17.76 -17.87 -17.57
C LEU A 264 19.02 -17.12 -18.02
N SER A 265 19.98 -17.82 -18.66
CA SER A 265 21.21 -17.20 -19.16
C SER A 265 20.90 -16.12 -20.20
N ARG A 266 20.03 -16.43 -21.17
CA ARG A 266 19.58 -15.47 -22.18
C ARG A 266 18.81 -14.31 -21.58
N GLY A 267 18.02 -14.58 -20.55
CA GLY A 267 17.34 -13.54 -19.79
C GLY A 267 18.34 -12.56 -19.18
N ILE A 268 19.30 -13.07 -18.41
CA ILE A 268 20.35 -12.27 -17.76
C ILE A 268 21.16 -11.45 -18.78
N GLU A 269 21.62 -12.08 -19.86
CA GLU A 269 22.33 -11.38 -20.94
C GLU A 269 21.53 -10.20 -21.52
N THR A 270 20.22 -10.36 -21.62
CA THR A 270 19.32 -9.31 -22.11
C THR A 270 19.26 -8.12 -21.16
N TYR A 271 19.10 -8.35 -19.86
CA TYR A 271 19.11 -7.29 -18.86
C TYR A 271 20.46 -6.56 -18.86
N GLU A 272 21.56 -7.29 -18.86
CA GLU A 272 22.92 -6.71 -18.87
C GLU A 272 23.16 -5.87 -20.14
N LYS A 273 22.73 -6.37 -21.30
CA LYS A 273 22.92 -5.69 -22.58
C LYS A 273 22.09 -4.41 -22.71
N LEU A 274 20.83 -4.44 -22.29
CA LEU A 274 19.88 -3.35 -22.52
C LEU A 274 19.82 -2.34 -21.37
N LEU A 275 20.04 -2.79 -20.12
CA LEU A 275 19.89 -1.96 -18.92
C LEU A 275 21.21 -1.77 -18.16
N GLN A 276 22.29 -2.44 -18.55
CA GLN A 276 23.56 -2.50 -17.81
C GLN A 276 23.35 -2.90 -16.33
N ALA A 277 22.31 -3.65 -16.07
CA ALA A 277 21.89 -4.10 -14.76
C ALA A 277 21.54 -5.58 -14.79
N ARG A 278 21.64 -6.24 -13.62
CA ARG A 278 21.36 -7.66 -13.48
C ARG A 278 20.39 -7.87 -12.31
N PRO A 279 19.29 -8.62 -12.49
CA PRO A 279 18.44 -9.00 -11.38
C PRO A 279 19.19 -9.93 -10.43
N THR A 280 19.14 -9.66 -9.14
CA THR A 280 19.70 -10.52 -8.08
C THR A 280 18.63 -11.30 -7.33
N VAL A 281 17.35 -10.93 -7.52
CA VAL A 281 16.18 -11.63 -7.01
C VAL A 281 15.43 -12.24 -8.17
N PHE A 282 15.30 -13.57 -8.15
CA PHE A 282 14.47 -14.27 -9.12
C PHE A 282 13.01 -14.09 -8.76
N GLY A 283 12.17 -13.79 -9.74
CA GLY A 283 10.72 -13.70 -9.57
C GLY A 283 9.97 -13.98 -10.86
N ARG A 284 8.72 -14.40 -10.72
CA ARG A 284 7.82 -14.66 -11.84
C ARG A 284 6.36 -14.49 -11.40
N ARG A 285 5.48 -14.22 -12.33
CA ARG A 285 4.05 -14.02 -12.09
C ARG A 285 3.26 -15.32 -12.04
N ARG A 286 3.76 -16.35 -12.70
CA ARG A 286 3.08 -17.63 -12.83
C ARG A 286 3.72 -18.70 -11.97
N PHE A 287 2.91 -19.62 -11.50
CA PHE A 287 3.39 -20.86 -10.90
C PHE A 287 4.21 -21.68 -11.91
N GLY A 288 4.88 -22.71 -11.45
CA GLY A 288 5.68 -23.60 -12.30
C GLY A 288 7.14 -23.63 -11.89
N LEU A 289 7.39 -23.79 -10.59
CA LEU A 289 8.71 -23.99 -10.02
C LEU A 289 9.10 -25.46 -10.10
N THR A 290 10.41 -25.71 -10.12
CA THR A 290 10.99 -27.03 -10.10
C THR A 290 12.07 -27.13 -9.01
N PRO A 291 12.25 -28.28 -8.33
CA PRO A 291 13.28 -28.43 -7.30
C PRO A 291 14.72 -28.35 -7.82
N LEU A 292 14.92 -28.29 -9.13
CA LEU A 292 16.22 -28.03 -9.75
C LEU A 292 16.62 -26.54 -9.71
N LEU A 293 15.62 -25.66 -9.54
CA LEU A 293 15.81 -24.23 -9.71
C LEU A 293 16.74 -23.59 -8.68
N PRO A 294 16.71 -23.94 -7.36
CA PRO A 294 17.63 -23.35 -6.39
C PRO A 294 19.10 -23.49 -6.76
N GLY A 295 19.54 -24.69 -7.19
CA GLY A 295 20.90 -24.93 -7.62
C GLY A 295 21.28 -24.13 -8.87
N ILE A 296 20.40 -24.03 -9.85
CA ILE A 296 20.61 -23.25 -11.07
C ILE A 296 20.71 -21.77 -10.75
N LEU A 297 19.77 -21.23 -9.99
CA LEU A 297 19.72 -19.81 -9.61
C LEU A 297 20.96 -19.40 -8.82
N LYS A 298 21.38 -20.22 -7.84
CA LYS A 298 22.60 -19.96 -7.06
C LYS A 298 23.84 -19.87 -7.93
N LYS A 299 24.00 -20.80 -8.89
CA LYS A 299 25.11 -20.80 -9.85
C LYS A 299 25.08 -19.60 -10.78
N LEU A 300 23.89 -19.11 -11.12
CA LEU A 300 23.71 -17.90 -11.91
C LEU A 300 23.83 -16.62 -11.05
N GLY A 301 24.09 -16.70 -9.74
CA GLY A 301 24.38 -15.57 -8.88
C GLY A 301 23.14 -14.87 -8.29
N PHE A 302 21.96 -15.50 -8.35
CA PHE A 302 20.80 -15.00 -7.63
C PHE A 302 21.00 -15.14 -6.11
N LYS A 303 20.53 -14.15 -5.37
CA LYS A 303 20.64 -14.07 -3.90
C LYS A 303 19.37 -14.52 -3.20
N GLY A 304 18.23 -14.38 -3.85
CA GLY A 304 16.92 -14.71 -3.29
C GLY A 304 15.87 -14.93 -4.37
N VAL A 305 14.70 -15.36 -3.92
CA VAL A 305 13.54 -15.64 -4.76
C VAL A 305 12.31 -14.92 -4.20
N LEU A 306 11.57 -14.29 -5.07
CA LEU A 306 10.22 -13.81 -4.79
C LEU A 306 9.22 -14.74 -5.49
N HIS A 307 8.52 -15.54 -4.71
CA HIS A 307 7.51 -16.46 -5.20
C HIS A 307 6.12 -15.88 -5.00
N CYS A 308 5.66 -15.11 -5.98
CA CYS A 308 4.32 -14.56 -6.03
C CYS A 308 3.51 -15.29 -7.10
N THR A 309 2.41 -15.93 -6.73
CA THR A 309 1.49 -16.50 -7.72
C THR A 309 0.35 -15.51 -7.94
N LEU A 310 0.19 -15.07 -9.17
CA LEU A 310 -0.86 -14.14 -9.60
C LEU A 310 -1.92 -14.86 -10.48
N ASP A 311 -1.79 -16.17 -10.66
CA ASP A 311 -2.58 -17.00 -11.55
C ASP A 311 -3.19 -18.24 -10.87
N ASP A 312 -3.64 -18.07 -9.63
CA ASP A 312 -4.23 -19.16 -8.80
C ASP A 312 -3.29 -20.36 -8.58
N GLY A 313 -2.00 -20.17 -8.79
CA GLY A 313 -0.99 -21.20 -8.55
C GLY A 313 -0.88 -21.56 -7.07
N ARG A 314 -0.22 -22.68 -6.78
CA ARG A 314 -0.02 -23.17 -5.42
C ARG A 314 1.22 -22.56 -4.80
N PHE A 315 1.12 -22.23 -3.53
CA PHE A 315 2.26 -21.83 -2.71
C PHE A 315 2.89 -23.03 -2.01
N PRO A 316 4.14 -22.91 -1.60
CA PRO A 316 4.69 -23.80 -0.59
C PRO A 316 3.77 -23.84 0.63
N THR A 317 3.50 -25.04 1.13
CA THR A 317 2.70 -25.22 2.35
C THR A 317 3.50 -24.73 3.53
N GLY A 318 3.02 -23.72 4.20
CA GLY A 318 3.63 -23.11 5.39
C GLY A 318 2.99 -21.76 5.67
N ASN A 319 2.95 -21.39 6.92
CA ASN A 319 2.34 -20.15 7.35
C ASN A 319 3.34 -18.97 7.34
N GLN A 320 4.62 -19.25 7.15
CA GLN A 320 5.69 -18.26 7.17
C GLN A 320 5.88 -17.57 5.81
N SER A 321 6.09 -16.27 5.81
CA SER A 321 6.35 -15.49 4.59
C SER A 321 7.78 -15.66 4.09
N ARG A 322 8.74 -15.85 4.98
CA ARG A 322 10.14 -16.11 4.66
C ARG A 322 10.44 -17.60 4.86
N ILE A 323 10.88 -18.21 3.80
CA ILE A 323 11.21 -19.64 3.76
C ILE A 323 12.59 -19.87 3.17
N GLN A 324 13.22 -20.96 3.57
CA GLN A 324 14.41 -21.47 2.90
C GLN A 324 13.98 -22.51 1.87
N TRP A 325 14.20 -22.22 0.61
CA TRP A 325 13.88 -23.13 -0.46
C TRP A 325 15.09 -24.00 -0.79
N GLU A 326 14.99 -25.29 -0.43
CA GLU A 326 16.02 -26.28 -0.70
C GLU A 326 15.77 -26.97 -2.04
N GLY A 327 16.82 -27.02 -2.86
CA GLY A 327 16.84 -27.77 -4.10
C GLY A 327 17.22 -29.24 -3.93
N ILE A 328 17.08 -30.01 -5.00
CA ILE A 328 17.43 -31.46 -5.00
C ILE A 328 18.93 -31.72 -4.74
N ASP A 329 19.77 -30.74 -4.96
CA ASP A 329 21.22 -30.75 -4.71
C ASP A 329 21.58 -30.16 -3.32
N ALA A 330 20.62 -30.03 -2.44
CA ALA A 330 20.76 -29.40 -1.13
C ALA A 330 21.19 -27.91 -1.16
N THR A 331 21.12 -27.28 -2.32
CA THR A 331 21.30 -25.82 -2.41
C THR A 331 20.13 -25.11 -1.81
N VAL A 332 20.39 -24.13 -0.94
CA VAL A 332 19.36 -23.34 -0.26
C VAL A 332 19.38 -21.90 -0.77
N LEU A 333 18.20 -21.35 -1.03
CA LEU A 333 17.95 -19.94 -1.35
C LEU A 333 16.89 -19.36 -0.42
N GLU A 334 17.14 -18.15 0.06
CA GLU A 334 16.15 -17.35 0.76
C GLU A 334 15.00 -17.01 -0.17
N THR A 335 13.79 -17.26 0.28
CA THR A 335 12.58 -17.09 -0.54
C THR A 335 11.51 -16.37 0.26
N VAL A 336 10.89 -15.40 -0.37
CA VAL A 336 9.62 -14.81 0.08
C VAL A 336 8.51 -15.42 -0.77
N GLY A 337 7.55 -16.08 -0.09
CA GLY A 337 6.45 -16.76 -0.77
C GLY A 337 5.12 -16.35 -0.18
N ARG A 338 4.39 -15.47 -0.85
CA ARG A 338 3.05 -15.01 -0.45
C ARG A 338 2.19 -14.65 -1.65
N VAL A 339 0.86 -14.72 -1.45
CA VAL A 339 -0.10 -14.08 -2.35
C VAL A 339 0.02 -12.59 -2.17
N PRO A 340 0.38 -11.83 -3.21
CA PRO A 340 0.42 -10.38 -3.13
C PRO A 340 -0.96 -9.80 -2.84
N ILE A 341 -0.97 -8.66 -2.15
CA ILE A 341 -2.15 -7.83 -2.01
C ILE A 341 -2.23 -6.93 -3.25
N ASP A 342 -3.36 -6.94 -3.92
CA ASP A 342 -3.64 -6.03 -5.04
C ASP A 342 -3.98 -4.64 -4.51
N VAL A 343 -3.02 -3.72 -4.60
CA VAL A 343 -3.16 -2.36 -4.07
C VAL A 343 -3.86 -1.38 -5.01
N SER A 344 -4.34 -1.84 -6.16
CA SER A 344 -5.26 -1.07 -6.99
C SER A 344 -6.69 -1.03 -6.41
N ARG A 345 -6.98 -1.88 -5.43
CA ARG A 345 -8.32 -2.08 -4.87
C ARG A 345 -8.41 -1.63 -3.41
N ALA A 346 -9.41 -0.84 -3.11
CA ALA A 346 -9.63 -0.31 -1.76
C ALA A 346 -9.96 -1.39 -0.72
N ASP A 347 -10.67 -2.47 -1.10
CA ASP A 347 -10.98 -3.59 -0.20
C ASP A 347 -9.73 -4.35 0.26
N ALA A 348 -8.64 -4.25 -0.48
CA ALA A 348 -7.36 -4.82 -0.09
C ALA A 348 -6.76 -4.14 1.16
N PHE A 349 -6.99 -2.82 1.34
CA PHE A 349 -6.57 -2.09 2.53
C PHE A 349 -7.29 -2.59 3.77
N LEU A 350 -8.58 -2.85 3.69
CA LEU A 350 -9.37 -3.36 4.84
C LEU A 350 -8.84 -4.70 5.35
N ARG A 351 -8.23 -5.50 4.45
CA ARG A 351 -7.61 -6.79 4.80
C ARG A 351 -6.13 -6.67 5.19
N LEU A 352 -5.53 -5.49 5.05
CA LEU A 352 -4.11 -5.30 5.34
C LEU A 352 -3.78 -5.56 6.81
N SER A 353 -4.61 -5.07 7.73
CA SER A 353 -4.41 -5.29 9.18
C SER A 353 -4.50 -6.77 9.57
N GLU A 354 -5.46 -7.52 9.00
CA GLU A 354 -5.58 -8.96 9.19
C GLU A 354 -4.33 -9.68 8.67
N ARG A 355 -3.90 -9.37 7.45
CA ARG A 355 -2.70 -9.96 6.84
C ARG A 355 -1.41 -9.65 7.60
N LEU A 356 -1.29 -8.42 8.10
CA LEU A 356 -0.16 -8.01 8.94
C LEU A 356 -0.20 -8.75 10.27
N GLY A 357 -1.34 -8.81 10.94
CA GLY A 357 -1.52 -9.53 12.20
C GLY A 357 -1.15 -11.01 12.06
N ASP A 358 -1.67 -11.70 11.04
CA ASP A 358 -1.34 -13.10 10.76
C ASP A 358 0.17 -13.29 10.50
N ALA A 359 0.79 -12.39 9.75
CA ALA A 359 2.21 -12.48 9.46
C ALA A 359 3.07 -12.21 10.71
N MET A 360 2.65 -11.28 11.57
CA MET A 360 3.36 -10.96 12.82
C MET A 360 3.23 -12.08 13.87
N ASP A 361 2.12 -12.81 13.88
CA ASP A 361 1.93 -13.96 14.77
C ASP A 361 2.80 -15.16 14.37
N LEU A 362 3.15 -15.29 13.10
CA LEU A 362 3.81 -16.46 12.54
C LEU A 362 5.29 -16.25 12.26
N ASP A 363 5.73 -15.02 12.07
CA ASP A 363 7.09 -14.68 11.65
C ASP A 363 7.75 -13.71 12.64
N HIS A 364 9.05 -13.87 12.88
CA HIS A 364 9.86 -12.86 13.58
C HIS A 364 10.07 -11.60 12.72
N VAL A 365 9.92 -11.72 11.42
CA VAL A 365 9.96 -10.63 10.44
C VAL A 365 8.79 -10.83 9.49
N ALA A 366 7.72 -10.11 9.73
CA ALA A 366 6.54 -10.16 8.87
C ALA A 366 6.85 -9.53 7.50
N THR A 367 6.42 -10.18 6.42
CA THR A 367 6.62 -9.66 5.07
C THR A 367 5.33 -9.72 4.28
N ILE A 368 4.87 -8.58 3.80
CA ILE A 368 3.69 -8.45 2.93
C ILE A 368 4.14 -7.93 1.57
N VAL A 369 3.68 -8.56 0.50
CA VAL A 369 3.93 -8.11 -0.87
C VAL A 369 2.70 -7.34 -1.35
N LEU A 370 2.91 -6.09 -1.74
CA LEU A 370 1.92 -5.18 -2.29
C LEU A 370 2.16 -5.07 -3.78
N ALA A 371 1.24 -5.55 -4.61
CA ALA A 371 1.43 -5.59 -6.06
C ALA A 371 0.43 -4.69 -6.80
N HIS A 372 0.93 -4.01 -7.83
CA HIS A 372 0.12 -3.18 -8.72
C HIS A 372 0.69 -3.11 -10.13
N TRP A 373 -0.15 -2.71 -11.07
CA TRP A 373 0.29 -2.31 -12.40
C TRP A 373 0.69 -0.83 -12.41
N PRO A 374 1.66 -0.40 -13.23
CA PRO A 374 2.07 0.99 -13.31
C PRO A 374 0.89 1.93 -13.55
N GLY A 375 0.73 2.93 -12.69
CA GLY A 375 -0.36 3.90 -12.74
C GLY A 375 -1.74 3.36 -12.35
N GLN A 376 -1.80 2.22 -11.70
CA GLN A 376 -3.04 1.61 -11.20
C GLN A 376 -2.92 1.31 -9.70
N SER A 377 -2.55 2.30 -8.93
CA SER A 377 -2.59 2.27 -7.47
C SER A 377 -3.82 3.03 -6.96
N SER A 378 -4.36 2.59 -5.82
CA SER A 378 -5.44 3.32 -5.16
C SER A 378 -4.90 4.48 -4.32
N PRO A 379 -5.70 5.53 -4.05
CA PRO A 379 -5.25 6.67 -3.24
C PRO A 379 -4.74 6.28 -1.86
N TRP A 380 -5.32 5.27 -1.22
CA TRP A 380 -4.87 4.79 0.09
C TRP A 380 -3.44 4.20 0.05
N TYR A 381 -3.10 3.57 -1.07
CA TYR A 381 -1.76 3.01 -1.24
C TYR A 381 -0.70 4.10 -1.42
N GLU A 382 -1.03 5.13 -2.17
CA GLU A 382 -0.12 6.28 -2.33
C GLU A 382 0.13 6.98 -0.98
N ASP A 383 -0.89 7.07 -0.13
CA ASP A 383 -0.73 7.61 1.22
C ASP A 383 0.07 6.68 2.13
N LEU A 384 -0.09 5.35 2.00
CA LEU A 384 0.67 4.39 2.79
C LEU A 384 2.17 4.39 2.43
N ARG A 385 2.53 4.76 1.22
CA ARG A 385 3.93 4.88 0.75
C ARG A 385 4.64 6.12 1.30
N ARG A 386 3.91 7.13 1.76
CA ARG A 386 4.44 8.37 2.34
C ARG A 386 4.98 8.16 3.74
#